data_88dbf43cbd6679d0a4370fe6da747b94
#
_entry.id   88dbf43cbd6679d0a4370fe6da747b94
#
_cell.length_a   1.000
_cell.length_b   1.000
_cell.length_c   1.000
_cell.angle_alpha   90.00
_cell.angle_beta   90.00
_cell.angle_gamma   90.00
#
_symmetry.space_group_name_H-M   'P 1'
#
loop_
_entity.id
_entity.type
_entity.pdbx_description
1 polymer ?
#
loop_
_entity_poly.entity_id
_entity_poly.type
_entity_poly.pdbx_seq_one_letter_code
_entity_poly.pdbx_strand_id
1 'polypeptide(L)'
;MLKHTSISNNVKPKQKTLWREIYNNKETYLFLLPAIVFFAIFAYAPMYGILIAFQDYMVGDSFITGNWVGLAHFREIFSDQMFWQAFKNTLIISFMNILIGFPAPIILAVLFSEIRDSKYRRVLQTIFTFPNFLSWVILGGIFINFFSSQGIVNQLLQLFGMPTYEFLSDTRLIRPILYLTNIWKGVGWSSILYLAAIANISPELYEAATMDGANRFQRIRHITWPGLSSTVTVLLILAVGDVMNAGFDQIFNLSNAVVRSATEIIDTYIYHITFAATMVDYSYSTAVGLFKGIINFTLLYSANTISKKIGEGGIV
;
A
#
# COMPACT_ATOMS: atom_id res chain seq x y z
N MET A 1 0.83 -39.93 58.53
CA MET A 1 0.30 -38.55 58.54
C MET A 1 1.46 -37.59 58.37
N LEU A 2 1.73 -37.15 57.16
CA LEU A 2 2.71 -36.10 56.86
C LEU A 2 1.95 -34.96 56.21
N LYS A 3 1.84 -33.81 56.86
CA LYS A 3 1.22 -32.58 56.37
C LYS A 3 2.14 -31.92 55.35
N HIS A 4 1.74 -31.90 54.11
CA HIS A 4 2.31 -31.02 53.08
C HIS A 4 1.82 -29.58 53.33
N THR A 5 2.68 -28.73 53.84
CA THR A 5 2.51 -27.29 53.92
C THR A 5 2.92 -26.69 52.54
N SER A 6 1.95 -26.33 51.73
CA SER A 6 2.16 -25.56 50.51
C SER A 6 2.42 -24.09 50.89
N ILE A 7 3.68 -23.66 50.76
CA ILE A 7 4.05 -22.24 50.87
C ILE A 7 3.75 -21.60 49.51
N SER A 8 2.60 -20.95 49.41
CA SER A 8 2.25 -20.08 48.26
C SER A 8 3.02 -18.75 48.41
N ASN A 9 4.18 -18.66 47.78
CA ASN A 9 4.88 -17.38 47.64
C ASN A 9 4.17 -16.51 46.57
N ASN A 10 3.14 -15.79 46.99
CA ASN A 10 2.53 -14.71 46.20
C ASN A 10 3.47 -13.48 46.21
N VAL A 11 4.54 -13.52 45.42
CA VAL A 11 5.37 -12.35 45.15
C VAL A 11 4.62 -11.49 44.12
N LYS A 12 3.86 -10.50 44.62
CA LYS A 12 3.34 -9.44 43.77
C LYS A 12 4.52 -8.76 43.06
N PRO A 13 4.54 -8.65 41.69
CA PRO A 13 5.61 -7.94 41.04
C PRO A 13 5.58 -6.47 41.52
N LYS A 14 6.69 -6.03 42.16
CA LYS A 14 6.88 -4.61 42.49
C LYS A 14 6.74 -3.81 41.22
N GLN A 15 5.75 -2.92 41.15
CA GLN A 15 5.63 -1.92 40.09
C GLN A 15 6.94 -1.12 40.06
N LYS A 16 7.80 -1.43 39.11
CA LYS A 16 9.00 -0.64 38.86
C LYS A 16 8.55 0.72 38.36
N THR A 17 8.94 1.78 39.04
CA THR A 17 8.64 3.15 38.63
C THR A 17 9.23 3.36 37.22
N LEU A 18 8.43 3.84 36.25
CA LEU A 18 8.84 4.05 34.85
C LEU A 18 10.22 4.73 34.72
N TRP A 19 10.50 5.70 35.57
CA TRP A 19 11.79 6.40 35.63
C TRP A 19 12.97 5.47 35.93
N ARG A 20 12.78 4.47 36.77
CA ARG A 20 13.83 3.49 37.11
C ARG A 20 14.07 2.51 35.97
N GLU A 21 13.05 2.17 35.23
CA GLU A 21 13.18 1.35 34.01
C GLU A 21 13.89 2.12 32.88
N ILE A 22 13.54 3.40 32.66
CA ILE A 22 14.21 4.27 31.71
C ILE A 22 15.71 4.40 32.07
N TYR A 23 16.03 4.66 33.34
CA TYR A 23 17.40 4.79 33.77
C TYR A 23 18.22 3.49 33.63
N ASN A 24 17.60 2.34 33.95
CA ASN A 24 18.26 1.05 33.81
C ASN A 24 18.48 0.65 32.33
N ASN A 25 17.64 1.12 31.43
CA ASN A 25 17.72 0.84 29.99
C ASN A 25 18.17 2.09 29.18
N LYS A 26 18.94 3.00 29.79
CA LYS A 26 19.36 4.27 29.19
C LYS A 26 20.03 4.12 27.82
N GLU A 27 20.78 3.04 27.63
CA GLU A 27 21.47 2.77 26.36
C GLU A 27 20.46 2.48 25.23
N THR A 28 19.41 1.70 25.51
CA THR A 28 18.33 1.42 24.57
C THR A 28 17.59 2.71 24.17
N TYR A 29 17.28 3.58 25.14
CA TYR A 29 16.66 4.87 24.85
C TYR A 29 17.58 5.82 24.09
N LEU A 30 18.89 5.79 24.35
CA LEU A 30 19.87 6.57 23.61
C LEU A 30 19.95 6.13 22.15
N PHE A 31 19.88 4.82 21.86
CA PHE A 31 19.82 4.30 20.49
C PHE A 31 18.49 4.65 19.77
N LEU A 32 17.37 4.78 20.49
CA LEU A 32 16.08 5.19 19.93
C LEU A 32 15.98 6.69 19.70
N LEU A 33 16.77 7.50 20.42
CA LEU A 33 16.68 8.97 20.40
C LEU A 33 16.79 9.58 19.00
N PRO A 34 17.75 9.18 18.13
CA PRO A 34 17.82 9.71 16.76
C PRO A 34 16.55 9.46 15.96
N ALA A 35 15.94 8.27 16.09
CA ALA A 35 14.70 7.95 15.41
C ALA A 35 13.52 8.78 15.95
N ILE A 36 13.42 8.92 17.28
CA ILE A 36 12.38 9.75 17.91
C ILE A 36 12.49 11.20 17.47
N VAL A 37 13.71 11.78 17.48
CA VAL A 37 13.96 13.15 17.03
C VAL A 37 13.61 13.31 15.55
N PHE A 38 13.98 12.35 14.71
CA PHE A 38 13.62 12.36 13.29
C PHE A 38 12.09 12.40 13.09
N PHE A 39 11.35 11.51 13.74
CA PHE A 39 9.90 11.50 13.65
C PHE A 39 9.27 12.77 14.22
N ALA A 40 9.76 13.27 15.35
CA ALA A 40 9.25 14.51 15.94
C ALA A 40 9.39 15.71 14.99
N ILE A 41 10.54 15.84 14.31
CA ILE A 41 10.80 16.98 13.41
C ILE A 41 10.13 16.79 12.05
N PHE A 42 10.22 15.60 11.44
CA PHE A 42 9.81 15.41 10.03
C PHE A 42 8.43 14.79 9.86
N ALA A 43 7.86 14.15 10.89
CA ALA A 43 6.50 13.62 10.84
C ALA A 43 5.52 14.45 11.68
N TYR A 44 5.82 14.68 12.96
CA TYR A 44 4.86 15.35 13.85
C TYR A 44 4.87 16.88 13.72
N ALA A 45 6.02 17.52 13.58
CA ALA A 45 6.03 18.98 13.42
C ALA A 45 5.26 19.48 12.19
N PRO A 46 5.35 18.84 10.99
CA PRO A 46 4.53 19.26 9.85
C PRO A 46 3.03 19.08 10.05
N MET A 47 2.58 18.26 11.01
CA MET A 47 1.14 18.09 11.29
C MET A 47 0.47 19.41 11.74
N TYR A 48 1.24 20.38 12.25
CA TYR A 48 0.71 21.72 12.46
C TYR A 48 0.12 22.36 11.20
N GLY A 49 0.64 21.99 10.01
CA GLY A 49 0.11 22.42 8.73
C GLY A 49 -1.34 21.97 8.46
N ILE A 50 -1.88 21.01 9.22
CA ILE A 50 -3.30 20.63 9.13
C ILE A 50 -4.23 21.80 9.46
N LEU A 51 -3.77 22.75 10.30
CA LEU A 51 -4.55 23.93 10.67
C LEU A 51 -4.92 24.79 9.46
N ILE A 52 -4.11 24.78 8.41
CA ILE A 52 -4.34 25.49 7.14
C ILE A 52 -5.67 25.06 6.50
N ALA A 53 -6.08 23.79 6.66
CA ALA A 53 -7.37 23.30 6.14
C ALA A 53 -8.60 24.05 6.69
N PHE A 54 -8.45 24.75 7.81
CA PHE A 54 -9.52 25.49 8.49
C PHE A 54 -9.37 27.01 8.38
N GLN A 55 -8.38 27.47 7.62
CA GLN A 55 -8.03 28.88 7.45
C GLN A 55 -8.06 29.26 5.98
N ASP A 56 -8.31 30.51 5.68
CA ASP A 56 -8.01 31.12 4.37
C ASP A 56 -6.55 31.59 4.40
N TYR A 57 -5.64 30.65 4.09
CA TYR A 57 -4.20 30.82 4.28
C TYR A 57 -3.53 31.37 3.03
N MET A 58 -2.79 32.46 3.20
CA MET A 58 -1.87 32.98 2.18
C MET A 58 -0.41 32.75 2.60
N VAL A 59 0.46 32.62 1.61
CA VAL A 59 1.90 32.42 1.88
C VAL A 59 2.46 33.60 2.69
N GLY A 60 2.96 33.27 3.87
CA GLY A 60 3.45 34.27 4.83
C GLY A 60 2.56 34.47 6.05
N ASP A 61 1.34 33.94 6.04
CA ASP A 61 0.45 34.00 7.20
C ASP A 61 0.95 33.06 8.33
N SER A 62 0.52 33.37 9.54
CA SER A 62 0.75 32.51 10.70
C SER A 62 -0.25 31.36 10.74
N PHE A 63 0.20 30.15 10.96
CA PHE A 63 -0.66 28.97 11.14
C PHE A 63 -1.57 29.03 12.37
N ILE A 64 -1.31 29.94 13.33
CA ILE A 64 -2.07 30.05 14.57
C ILE A 64 -3.06 31.22 14.51
N THR A 65 -2.63 32.36 13.96
CA THR A 65 -3.41 33.63 13.96
C THR A 65 -4.00 33.97 12.60
N GLY A 66 -3.94 33.03 11.63
CA GLY A 66 -4.52 33.23 10.30
C GLY A 66 -6.05 33.42 10.33
N ASN A 67 -6.61 33.75 9.19
CA ASN A 67 -8.06 33.96 9.02
C ASN A 67 -8.80 32.62 9.07
N TRP A 68 -9.48 32.34 10.18
CA TRP A 68 -10.20 31.08 10.38
C TRP A 68 -11.56 31.10 9.66
N VAL A 69 -11.72 30.15 8.73
CA VAL A 69 -12.97 29.97 7.95
C VAL A 69 -13.73 28.68 8.35
N GLY A 70 -13.21 27.95 9.32
CA GLY A 70 -13.82 26.72 9.83
C GLY A 70 -13.90 25.62 8.76
N LEU A 71 -15.10 25.14 8.46
CA LEU A 71 -15.31 24.04 7.50
C LEU A 71 -15.64 24.52 6.07
N ALA A 72 -15.31 25.75 5.69
CA ALA A 72 -15.64 26.29 4.38
C ALA A 72 -15.03 25.45 3.24
N HIS A 73 -13.74 25.13 3.29
CA HIS A 73 -13.05 24.32 2.30
C HIS A 73 -13.62 22.88 2.22
N PHE A 74 -14.07 22.32 3.34
CA PHE A 74 -14.72 21.00 3.33
C PHE A 74 -16.08 21.02 2.64
N ARG A 75 -16.84 22.13 2.74
CA ARG A 75 -18.09 22.28 1.99
C ARG A 75 -17.82 22.44 0.50
N GLU A 76 -16.76 23.14 0.14
CA GLU A 76 -16.32 23.31 -1.23
C GLU A 76 -15.95 21.98 -1.88
N ILE A 77 -15.24 21.08 -1.17
CA ILE A 77 -14.93 19.71 -1.64
C ILE A 77 -16.20 19.00 -2.13
N PHE A 78 -17.31 19.11 -1.40
CA PHE A 78 -18.56 18.42 -1.77
C PHE A 78 -19.26 19.00 -2.99
N SER A 79 -18.97 20.25 -3.36
CA SER A 79 -19.52 20.92 -4.57
C SER A 79 -18.59 20.82 -5.78
N ASP A 80 -17.33 20.41 -5.60
CA ASP A 80 -16.35 20.31 -6.67
C ASP A 80 -16.49 19.03 -7.49
N GLN A 81 -16.88 19.16 -8.75
CA GLN A 81 -17.02 18.03 -9.67
C GLN A 81 -15.68 17.36 -10.00
N MET A 82 -14.57 18.14 -10.07
CA MET A 82 -13.24 17.59 -10.36
C MET A 82 -12.75 16.71 -9.20
N PHE A 83 -13.00 17.15 -7.96
CA PHE A 83 -12.74 16.33 -6.79
C PHE A 83 -13.49 15.00 -6.84
N TRP A 84 -14.80 15.00 -7.13
CA TRP A 84 -15.58 13.77 -7.20
C TRP A 84 -15.14 12.83 -8.31
N GLN A 85 -14.69 13.39 -9.44
CA GLN A 85 -14.10 12.59 -10.51
C GLN A 85 -12.79 11.93 -10.04
N ALA A 86 -11.88 12.69 -9.43
CA ALA A 86 -10.64 12.17 -8.88
C ALA A 86 -10.89 11.13 -7.77
N PHE A 87 -11.85 11.37 -6.91
CA PHE A 87 -12.26 10.44 -5.85
C PHE A 87 -12.78 9.11 -6.44
N LYS A 88 -13.69 9.18 -7.41
CA LYS A 88 -14.21 7.99 -8.11
C LYS A 88 -13.11 7.21 -8.81
N ASN A 89 -12.20 7.89 -9.50
CA ASN A 89 -11.06 7.25 -10.16
C ASN A 89 -10.14 6.58 -9.15
N THR A 90 -9.84 7.26 -8.02
CA THR A 90 -9.06 6.69 -6.92
C THR A 90 -9.65 5.38 -6.44
N LEU A 91 -10.95 5.35 -6.15
CA LEU A 91 -11.64 4.15 -5.69
C LEU A 91 -11.62 3.03 -6.75
N ILE A 92 -11.90 3.36 -8.01
CA ILE A 92 -11.92 2.36 -9.10
C ILE A 92 -10.52 1.76 -9.30
N ILE A 93 -9.49 2.61 -9.38
CA ILE A 93 -8.12 2.16 -9.64
C ILE A 93 -7.61 1.34 -8.45
N SER A 94 -7.82 1.79 -7.22
CA SER A 94 -7.39 1.06 -6.03
C SER A 94 -8.16 -0.24 -5.83
N PHE A 95 -9.47 -0.25 -6.04
CA PHE A 95 -10.26 -1.48 -5.96
C PHE A 95 -9.80 -2.53 -6.97
N MET A 96 -9.52 -2.12 -8.21
CA MET A 96 -9.00 -3.03 -9.23
C MET A 96 -7.57 -3.48 -8.91
N ASN A 97 -6.72 -2.63 -8.35
CA ASN A 97 -5.39 -3.01 -7.86
C ASN A 97 -5.49 -4.05 -6.73
N ILE A 98 -6.47 -3.93 -5.83
CA ILE A 98 -6.70 -4.95 -4.81
C ILE A 98 -7.25 -6.23 -5.45
N LEU A 99 -8.25 -6.12 -6.32
CA LEU A 99 -8.92 -7.29 -6.90
C LEU A 99 -7.97 -8.15 -7.76
N ILE A 100 -7.13 -7.52 -8.57
CA ILE A 100 -6.24 -8.22 -9.53
C ILE A 100 -4.80 -8.25 -9.01
N GLY A 101 -4.31 -7.15 -8.45
CA GLY A 101 -2.93 -6.99 -8.00
C GLY A 101 -2.62 -7.74 -6.72
N PHE A 102 -3.55 -7.81 -5.77
CA PHE A 102 -3.35 -8.49 -4.49
C PHE A 102 -3.23 -10.04 -4.61
N PRO A 103 -4.02 -10.75 -5.42
CA PRO A 103 -3.85 -12.19 -5.63
C PRO A 103 -2.57 -12.57 -6.38
N ALA A 104 -2.06 -11.70 -7.26
CA ALA A 104 -0.94 -12.03 -8.14
C ALA A 104 0.35 -12.43 -7.37
N PRO A 105 0.83 -11.70 -6.35
CA PRO A 105 1.99 -12.12 -5.57
C PRO A 105 1.76 -13.38 -4.73
N ILE A 106 0.53 -13.66 -4.31
CA ILE A 106 0.19 -14.91 -3.60
C ILE A 106 0.37 -16.09 -4.55
N ILE A 107 -0.21 -15.98 -5.75
CA ILE A 107 -0.07 -17.01 -6.79
C ILE A 107 1.41 -17.21 -7.14
N LEU A 108 2.16 -16.13 -7.33
CA LEU A 108 3.58 -16.21 -7.64
C LEU A 108 4.39 -16.88 -6.51
N ALA A 109 4.09 -16.58 -5.25
CA ALA A 109 4.74 -17.20 -4.10
C ALA A 109 4.46 -18.71 -4.03
N VAL A 110 3.21 -19.12 -4.25
CA VAL A 110 2.84 -20.54 -4.31
C VAL A 110 3.57 -21.25 -5.47
N LEU A 111 3.63 -20.63 -6.65
CA LEU A 111 4.37 -21.18 -7.78
C LEU A 111 5.87 -21.32 -7.47
N PHE A 112 6.47 -20.32 -6.84
CA PHE A 112 7.88 -20.40 -6.42
C PHE A 112 8.13 -21.47 -5.35
N SER A 113 7.20 -21.71 -4.45
CA SER A 113 7.34 -22.74 -3.41
C SER A 113 7.35 -24.15 -3.99
N GLU A 114 6.69 -24.38 -5.13
CA GLU A 114 6.64 -25.67 -5.82
C GLU A 114 7.90 -25.98 -6.67
N ILE A 115 8.78 -24.99 -6.88
CA ILE A 115 10.03 -25.18 -7.64
C ILE A 115 11.06 -25.90 -6.76
N ARG A 116 11.43 -27.13 -7.14
CA ARG A 116 12.37 -27.97 -6.40
C ARG A 116 13.82 -27.47 -6.49
N ASP A 117 14.24 -27.03 -7.67
CA ASP A 117 15.60 -26.51 -7.87
C ASP A 117 15.77 -25.14 -7.24
N SER A 118 16.57 -25.09 -6.18
CA SER A 118 16.82 -23.87 -5.41
C SER A 118 17.56 -22.78 -6.22
N LYS A 119 18.41 -23.16 -7.18
CA LYS A 119 19.13 -22.20 -8.04
C LYS A 119 18.18 -21.56 -9.04
N TYR A 120 17.37 -22.39 -9.71
CA TYR A 120 16.38 -21.92 -10.68
C TYR A 120 15.34 -21.00 -10.01
N ARG A 121 14.82 -21.41 -8.84
CA ARG A 121 13.92 -20.58 -8.04
C ARG A 121 14.54 -19.21 -7.72
N ARG A 122 15.81 -19.18 -7.29
CA ARG A 122 16.51 -17.93 -6.94
C ARG A 122 16.66 -17.00 -8.15
N VAL A 123 17.01 -17.56 -9.32
CA VAL A 123 17.11 -16.77 -10.56
C VAL A 123 15.76 -16.15 -10.92
N LEU A 124 14.69 -16.93 -10.89
CA LEU A 124 13.34 -16.43 -11.18
C LEU A 124 12.91 -15.36 -10.16
N GLN A 125 13.14 -15.59 -8.86
CA GLN A 125 12.87 -14.58 -7.84
C GLN A 125 13.58 -13.25 -8.12
N THR A 126 14.87 -13.32 -8.50
CA THR A 126 15.65 -12.13 -8.86
C THR A 126 15.03 -11.41 -10.06
N ILE A 127 14.67 -12.14 -11.13
CA ILE A 127 14.07 -11.56 -12.34
C ILE A 127 12.74 -10.87 -12.03
N PHE A 128 11.85 -11.52 -11.27
CA PHE A 128 10.54 -10.95 -10.91
C PHE A 128 10.62 -9.81 -9.90
N THR A 129 11.64 -9.81 -9.03
CA THR A 129 11.82 -8.76 -8.02
C THR A 129 12.54 -7.53 -8.57
N PHE A 130 13.37 -7.70 -9.61
CA PHE A 130 14.20 -6.64 -10.18
C PHE A 130 13.41 -5.38 -10.59
N PRO A 131 12.23 -5.46 -11.25
CA PRO A 131 11.50 -4.28 -11.68
C PRO A 131 11.09 -3.35 -10.53
N ASN A 132 10.94 -3.88 -9.31
CA ASN A 132 10.58 -3.08 -8.15
C ASN A 132 11.62 -2.01 -7.78
N PHE A 133 12.90 -2.23 -8.11
CA PHE A 133 13.99 -1.29 -7.82
C PHE A 133 14.07 -0.11 -8.80
N LEU A 134 13.38 -0.18 -9.92
CA LEU A 134 13.32 0.92 -10.88
C LEU A 134 12.29 1.97 -10.45
N SER A 135 12.64 3.25 -10.55
CA SER A 135 11.70 4.33 -10.28
C SER A 135 10.60 4.40 -11.36
N TRP A 136 9.42 4.92 -10.98
CA TRP A 136 8.34 5.15 -11.96
C TRP A 136 8.72 6.17 -13.05
N VAL A 137 9.65 7.08 -12.78
CA VAL A 137 10.19 8.01 -13.78
C VAL A 137 10.89 7.24 -14.91
N ILE A 138 11.76 6.29 -14.55
CA ILE A 138 12.47 5.45 -15.54
C ILE A 138 11.49 4.52 -16.27
N LEU A 139 10.62 3.84 -15.51
CA LEU A 139 9.64 2.93 -16.07
C LEU A 139 8.61 3.67 -16.95
N GLY A 140 8.19 4.87 -16.55
CA GLY A 140 7.31 5.72 -17.35
C GLY A 140 7.90 6.00 -18.73
N GLY A 141 9.17 6.42 -18.80
CA GLY A 141 9.85 6.62 -20.07
C GLY A 141 9.94 5.36 -20.93
N ILE A 142 10.21 4.20 -20.31
CA ILE A 142 10.24 2.91 -21.02
C ILE A 142 8.84 2.56 -21.56
N PHE A 143 7.80 2.64 -20.72
CA PHE A 143 6.45 2.28 -21.15
C PHE A 143 5.85 3.25 -22.17
N ILE A 144 6.15 4.57 -22.06
CA ILE A 144 5.75 5.53 -23.08
C ILE A 144 6.32 5.14 -24.44
N ASN A 145 7.60 4.77 -24.49
CA ASN A 145 8.21 4.30 -25.75
C ASN A 145 7.62 2.96 -26.23
N PHE A 146 7.37 2.01 -25.32
CA PHE A 146 6.81 0.69 -25.70
C PHE A 146 5.40 0.79 -26.27
N PHE A 147 4.57 1.64 -25.70
CA PHE A 147 3.16 1.82 -26.07
C PHE A 147 2.92 2.97 -27.06
N SER A 148 3.99 3.67 -27.51
CA SER A 148 3.85 4.71 -28.53
C SER A 148 3.34 4.13 -29.86
N SER A 149 2.85 4.99 -30.76
CA SER A 149 2.39 4.60 -32.10
C SER A 149 3.46 3.87 -32.94
N GLN A 150 4.75 4.17 -32.70
CA GLN A 150 5.90 3.49 -33.32
C GLN A 150 6.59 2.50 -32.37
N GLY A 151 6.02 2.29 -31.19
CA GLY A 151 6.58 1.41 -30.17
C GLY A 151 6.49 -0.07 -30.52
N ILE A 152 7.27 -0.88 -29.77
CA ILE A 152 7.39 -2.31 -30.03
C ILE A 152 6.03 -3.05 -29.99
N VAL A 153 5.09 -2.59 -29.14
CA VAL A 153 3.75 -3.20 -29.04
C VAL A 153 2.98 -2.99 -30.36
N ASN A 154 3.00 -1.80 -30.92
CA ASN A 154 2.35 -1.52 -32.20
C ASN A 154 3.06 -2.20 -33.38
N GLN A 155 4.40 -2.30 -33.36
CA GLN A 155 5.14 -3.06 -34.37
C GLN A 155 4.73 -4.54 -34.35
N LEU A 156 4.59 -5.16 -33.19
CA LEU A 156 4.11 -6.54 -33.08
C LEU A 156 2.68 -6.70 -33.59
N LEU A 157 1.77 -5.75 -33.28
CA LEU A 157 0.39 -5.79 -33.78
C LEU A 157 0.35 -5.70 -35.31
N GLN A 158 1.18 -4.85 -35.91
CA GLN A 158 1.30 -4.73 -37.37
C GLN A 158 1.77 -6.03 -38.04
N LEU A 159 2.66 -6.81 -37.39
CA LEU A 159 3.07 -8.12 -37.91
C LEU A 159 1.89 -9.11 -38.01
N PHE A 160 0.86 -8.93 -37.18
CA PHE A 160 -0.38 -9.72 -37.23
C PHE A 160 -1.48 -9.05 -38.06
N GLY A 161 -1.17 -7.99 -38.83
CA GLY A 161 -2.14 -7.27 -39.64
C GLY A 161 -3.15 -6.42 -38.86
N MET A 162 -2.88 -6.14 -37.58
CA MET A 162 -3.73 -5.29 -36.75
C MET A 162 -3.39 -3.80 -36.91
N PRO A 163 -4.36 -2.89 -36.70
CA PRO A 163 -4.10 -1.45 -36.74
C PRO A 163 -3.25 -1.00 -35.56
N THR A 164 -2.63 0.16 -35.69
CA THR A 164 -1.95 0.84 -34.58
C THR A 164 -2.94 1.47 -33.62
N TYR A 165 -2.59 1.44 -32.31
CA TYR A 165 -3.40 2.01 -31.24
C TYR A 165 -2.59 3.06 -30.47
N GLU A 166 -3.27 4.13 -30.07
CA GLU A 166 -2.76 5.15 -29.14
C GLU A 166 -3.02 4.69 -27.69
N PHE A 167 -2.29 3.68 -27.23
CA PHE A 167 -2.54 2.98 -25.98
C PHE A 167 -2.63 3.90 -24.76
N LEU A 168 -1.73 4.88 -24.65
CA LEU A 168 -1.67 5.80 -23.51
C LEU A 168 -2.57 7.02 -23.66
N SER A 169 -3.22 7.20 -24.82
CA SER A 169 -4.16 8.29 -25.08
C SER A 169 -5.60 7.78 -25.22
N ASP A 170 -5.84 6.48 -25.10
CA ASP A 170 -7.19 5.91 -25.08
C ASP A 170 -7.66 5.71 -23.64
N THR A 171 -8.76 6.35 -23.28
CA THR A 171 -9.38 6.27 -21.94
C THR A 171 -9.84 4.87 -21.55
N ARG A 172 -10.03 3.96 -22.51
CA ARG A 172 -10.42 2.55 -22.29
C ARG A 172 -9.21 1.68 -22.02
N LEU A 173 -8.07 1.98 -22.65
CA LEU A 173 -6.86 1.15 -22.57
C LEU A 173 -5.92 1.57 -21.46
N ILE A 174 -5.92 2.84 -21.06
CA ILE A 174 -4.97 3.36 -20.05
C ILE A 174 -5.09 2.64 -18.71
N ARG A 175 -6.29 2.40 -18.19
CA ARG A 175 -6.47 1.73 -16.90
C ARG A 175 -5.96 0.28 -16.88
N PRO A 176 -6.30 -0.59 -17.85
CA PRO A 176 -5.67 -1.90 -17.97
C PRO A 176 -4.13 -1.86 -18.01
N ILE A 177 -3.55 -0.88 -18.69
CA ILE A 177 -2.09 -0.70 -18.74
C ILE A 177 -1.55 -0.33 -17.36
N LEU A 178 -2.21 0.57 -16.62
CA LEU A 178 -1.83 0.91 -15.25
C LEU A 178 -1.86 -0.34 -14.35
N TYR A 179 -2.89 -1.18 -14.42
CA TYR A 179 -2.96 -2.41 -13.62
C TYR A 179 -1.84 -3.40 -13.98
N LEU A 180 -1.62 -3.65 -15.26
CA LEU A 180 -0.59 -4.59 -15.72
C LEU A 180 0.82 -4.14 -15.34
N THR A 181 1.13 -2.87 -15.54
CA THR A 181 2.45 -2.31 -15.24
C THR A 181 2.71 -2.24 -13.73
N ASN A 182 1.67 -1.99 -12.92
CA ASN A 182 1.75 -2.02 -11.46
C ASN A 182 2.03 -3.44 -10.94
N ILE A 183 1.26 -4.44 -11.44
CA ILE A 183 1.48 -5.85 -11.09
C ILE A 183 2.87 -6.28 -11.52
N TRP A 184 3.27 -6.02 -12.76
CA TRP A 184 4.58 -6.40 -13.26
C TRP A 184 5.72 -5.82 -12.41
N LYS A 185 5.60 -4.57 -11.97
CA LYS A 185 6.60 -3.94 -11.10
C LYS A 185 6.64 -4.55 -9.70
N GLY A 186 5.48 -4.80 -9.09
CA GLY A 186 5.36 -5.10 -7.66
C GLY A 186 5.28 -6.59 -7.31
N VAL A 187 4.86 -7.45 -8.24
CA VAL A 187 4.49 -8.84 -7.94
C VAL A 187 5.62 -9.66 -7.30
N GLY A 188 6.84 -9.51 -7.80
CA GLY A 188 7.99 -10.24 -7.28
C GLY A 188 8.36 -9.83 -5.86
N TRP A 189 8.40 -8.53 -5.61
CA TRP A 189 8.70 -7.99 -4.28
C TRP A 189 7.66 -8.40 -3.24
N SER A 190 6.38 -8.21 -3.54
CA SER A 190 5.29 -8.57 -2.64
C SER A 190 5.19 -10.08 -2.41
N SER A 191 5.62 -10.91 -3.35
CA SER A 191 5.65 -12.37 -3.19
C SER A 191 6.61 -12.86 -2.10
N ILE A 192 7.63 -12.07 -1.73
CA ILE A 192 8.62 -12.44 -0.71
C ILE A 192 7.96 -12.64 0.66
N LEU A 193 6.99 -11.78 1.02
CA LEU A 193 6.29 -11.91 2.30
C LEU A 193 5.50 -13.21 2.39
N TYR A 194 4.82 -13.59 1.31
CA TYR A 194 4.08 -14.84 1.24
C TYR A 194 5.01 -16.07 1.22
N LEU A 195 6.15 -15.96 0.53
CA LEU A 195 7.17 -17.02 0.56
C LEU A 195 7.75 -17.24 1.97
N ALA A 196 7.98 -16.16 2.70
CA ALA A 196 8.42 -16.25 4.10
C ALA A 196 7.35 -16.93 4.97
N ALA A 197 6.08 -16.60 4.75
CA ALA A 197 4.98 -17.27 5.46
C ALA A 197 4.89 -18.76 5.10
N ILE A 198 5.04 -19.14 3.83
CA ILE A 198 5.07 -20.55 3.40
C ILE A 198 6.24 -21.30 4.04
N ALA A 199 7.42 -20.67 4.13
CA ALA A 199 8.61 -21.28 4.71
C ALA A 199 8.46 -21.55 6.24
N ASN A 200 7.53 -20.88 6.92
CA ASN A 200 7.22 -21.11 8.33
C ASN A 200 6.22 -22.26 8.57
N ILE A 201 5.61 -22.81 7.52
CA ILE A 201 4.72 -23.98 7.64
C ILE A 201 5.58 -25.21 7.89
N SER A 202 5.20 -26.03 8.92
CA SER A 202 5.96 -27.24 9.25
C SER A 202 6.11 -28.19 8.06
N PRO A 203 7.34 -28.59 7.69
CA PRO A 203 7.58 -29.59 6.62
C PRO A 203 6.88 -30.92 6.90
N GLU A 204 6.69 -31.30 8.16
CA GLU A 204 6.03 -32.55 8.57
C GLU A 204 4.60 -32.66 8.01
N LEU A 205 3.88 -31.53 7.89
CA LEU A 205 2.54 -31.52 7.30
C LEU A 205 2.56 -31.92 5.82
N TYR A 206 3.57 -31.47 5.08
CA TYR A 206 3.73 -31.84 3.66
C TYR A 206 4.18 -33.28 3.49
N GLU A 207 5.04 -33.77 4.40
CA GLU A 207 5.50 -35.17 4.41
C GLU A 207 4.34 -36.13 4.70
N ALA A 208 3.57 -35.88 5.77
CA ALA A 208 2.39 -36.66 6.13
C ALA A 208 1.37 -36.69 4.97
N ALA A 209 1.03 -35.54 4.39
CA ALA A 209 0.13 -35.48 3.26
C ALA A 209 0.66 -36.23 2.02
N THR A 210 1.97 -36.27 1.84
CA THR A 210 2.59 -37.04 0.75
C THR A 210 2.47 -38.54 1.00
N MET A 211 2.65 -38.99 2.23
CA MET A 211 2.43 -40.40 2.64
C MET A 211 0.97 -40.84 2.47
N ASP A 212 0.02 -39.91 2.72
CA ASP A 212 -1.41 -40.10 2.49
C ASP A 212 -1.82 -40.04 0.99
N GLY A 213 -0.85 -39.87 0.08
CA GLY A 213 -1.08 -39.83 -1.35
C GLY A 213 -1.63 -38.50 -1.90
N ALA A 214 -1.58 -37.44 -1.13
CA ALA A 214 -2.04 -36.13 -1.57
C ALA A 214 -1.22 -35.58 -2.74
N ASN A 215 -1.90 -35.16 -3.79
CA ASN A 215 -1.27 -34.49 -4.94
C ASN A 215 -0.90 -33.04 -4.61
N ARG A 216 -0.16 -32.36 -5.52
CA ARG A 216 0.31 -30.98 -5.30
C ARG A 216 -0.85 -30.01 -5.03
N PHE A 217 -1.91 -30.08 -5.80
CA PHE A 217 -3.06 -29.19 -5.64
C PHE A 217 -3.76 -29.39 -4.29
N GLN A 218 -3.88 -30.61 -3.82
CA GLN A 218 -4.44 -30.94 -2.50
C GLN A 218 -3.57 -30.36 -1.37
N ARG A 219 -2.23 -30.46 -1.46
CA ARG A 219 -1.31 -29.87 -0.50
C ARG A 219 -1.40 -28.35 -0.50
N ILE A 220 -1.46 -27.70 -1.67
CA ILE A 220 -1.65 -26.25 -1.77
C ILE A 220 -2.97 -25.83 -1.10
N ARG A 221 -4.07 -26.53 -1.40
CA ARG A 221 -5.39 -26.17 -0.90
C ARG A 221 -5.57 -26.38 0.61
N HIS A 222 -5.02 -27.47 1.16
CA HIS A 222 -5.31 -27.89 2.53
C HIS A 222 -4.16 -27.61 3.53
N ILE A 223 -2.95 -27.28 3.04
CA ILE A 223 -1.81 -26.96 3.92
C ILE A 223 -1.31 -25.54 3.62
N THR A 224 -0.91 -25.27 2.38
CA THR A 224 -0.30 -23.97 2.04
C THR A 224 -1.30 -22.83 2.19
N TRP A 225 -2.50 -22.96 1.64
CA TRP A 225 -3.52 -21.90 1.69
C TRP A 225 -3.99 -21.58 3.12
N PRO A 226 -4.36 -22.56 3.98
CA PRO A 226 -4.67 -22.28 5.38
C PRO A 226 -3.48 -21.69 6.15
N GLY A 227 -2.26 -22.17 5.88
CA GLY A 227 -1.04 -21.62 6.49
C GLY A 227 -0.72 -20.17 6.10
N LEU A 228 -1.24 -19.71 4.95
CA LEU A 228 -1.11 -18.32 4.50
C LEU A 228 -2.21 -17.39 5.01
N SER A 229 -3.34 -17.93 5.51
CA SER A 229 -4.56 -17.15 5.77
C SER A 229 -4.29 -15.93 6.67
N SER A 230 -3.59 -16.10 7.76
CA SER A 230 -3.24 -15.00 8.68
C SER A 230 -2.42 -13.90 8.00
N THR A 231 -1.40 -14.27 7.21
CA THR A 231 -0.56 -13.31 6.47
C THR A 231 -1.39 -12.59 5.40
N VAL A 232 -2.21 -13.33 4.66
CA VAL A 232 -3.11 -12.77 3.63
C VAL A 232 -4.07 -11.77 4.27
N THR A 233 -4.67 -12.11 5.40
CA THR A 233 -5.61 -11.25 6.12
C THR A 233 -4.96 -9.95 6.58
N VAL A 234 -3.79 -10.03 7.22
CA VAL A 234 -3.08 -8.82 7.67
C VAL A 234 -2.71 -7.92 6.50
N LEU A 235 -2.16 -8.49 5.43
CA LEU A 235 -1.77 -7.70 4.23
C LEU A 235 -2.99 -7.15 3.49
N LEU A 236 -4.13 -7.85 3.49
CA LEU A 236 -5.37 -7.34 2.92
C LEU A 236 -5.93 -6.16 3.72
N ILE A 237 -5.89 -6.22 5.06
CA ILE A 237 -6.29 -5.09 5.92
C ILE A 237 -5.44 -3.85 5.61
N LEU A 238 -4.12 -4.03 5.48
CA LEU A 238 -3.21 -2.94 5.12
C LEU A 238 -3.53 -2.39 3.72
N ALA A 239 -3.78 -3.26 2.73
CA ALA A 239 -4.15 -2.85 1.38
C ALA A 239 -5.48 -2.07 1.34
N VAL A 240 -6.47 -2.48 2.13
CA VAL A 240 -7.76 -1.75 2.28
C VAL A 240 -7.55 -0.41 2.98
N GLY A 241 -6.68 -0.35 3.99
CA GLY A 241 -6.32 0.90 4.67
C GLY A 241 -5.59 1.89 3.76
N ASP A 242 -4.97 1.41 2.69
CA ASP A 242 -4.22 2.24 1.71
C ASP A 242 -5.01 2.53 0.42
N VAL A 243 -6.30 2.23 0.38
CA VAL A 243 -7.17 2.36 -0.81
C VAL A 243 -7.15 3.77 -1.41
N MET A 244 -7.01 4.82 -0.60
CA MET A 244 -6.96 6.18 -1.12
C MET A 244 -5.60 6.56 -1.75
N ASN A 245 -4.59 5.68 -1.66
CA ASN A 245 -3.29 5.82 -2.32
C ASN A 245 -3.24 4.96 -3.58
N ALA A 246 -3.76 5.49 -4.69
CA ALA A 246 -3.93 4.75 -5.94
C ALA A 246 -2.67 4.69 -6.84
N GLY A 247 -1.50 5.06 -6.31
CA GLY A 247 -0.22 5.01 -7.04
C GLY A 247 0.12 6.31 -7.76
N PHE A 248 0.34 7.39 -7.01
CA PHE A 248 0.69 8.72 -7.53
C PHE A 248 1.82 8.68 -8.55
N ASP A 249 2.96 8.09 -8.20
CA ASP A 249 4.16 8.08 -9.07
C ASP A 249 3.91 7.43 -10.43
N GLN A 250 3.15 6.32 -10.44
CA GLN A 250 2.80 5.64 -11.67
C GLN A 250 1.91 6.51 -12.55
N ILE A 251 0.82 7.00 -11.98
CA ILE A 251 -0.19 7.77 -12.71
C ILE A 251 0.40 9.09 -13.19
N PHE A 252 1.18 9.77 -12.36
CA PHE A 252 1.85 11.02 -12.70
C PHE A 252 2.78 10.88 -13.92
N ASN A 253 3.49 9.74 -14.03
CA ASN A 253 4.45 9.51 -15.12
C ASN A 253 3.83 8.88 -16.38
N LEU A 254 2.66 8.22 -16.29
CA LEU A 254 2.03 7.54 -17.44
C LEU A 254 0.78 8.26 -17.97
N SER A 255 0.16 9.13 -17.16
CA SER A 255 -1.02 9.87 -17.56
C SER A 255 -0.65 11.10 -18.41
N ASN A 256 -1.59 11.52 -19.25
CA ASN A 256 -1.49 12.74 -20.06
C ASN A 256 -2.84 13.49 -20.06
N ALA A 257 -2.87 14.67 -20.66
CA ALA A 257 -4.05 15.53 -20.67
C ALA A 257 -5.30 14.87 -21.31
N VAL A 258 -5.12 13.96 -22.28
CA VAL A 258 -6.23 13.31 -23.02
C VAL A 258 -6.95 12.30 -22.11
N VAL A 259 -6.20 11.54 -21.32
CA VAL A 259 -6.74 10.47 -20.44
C VAL A 259 -6.95 10.93 -19.01
N ARG A 260 -6.66 12.19 -18.68
CA ARG A 260 -6.77 12.75 -17.34
C ARG A 260 -8.13 12.47 -16.69
N SER A 261 -9.21 12.59 -17.46
CA SER A 261 -10.57 12.28 -16.96
C SER A 261 -10.72 10.84 -16.42
N ALA A 262 -9.95 9.90 -16.93
CA ALA A 262 -9.98 8.50 -16.51
C ALA A 262 -8.89 8.14 -15.47
N THR A 263 -7.83 8.93 -15.36
CA THR A 263 -6.64 8.60 -14.57
C THR A 263 -6.39 9.52 -13.38
N GLU A 264 -6.97 10.74 -13.36
CA GLU A 264 -6.78 11.66 -12.24
C GLU A 264 -7.28 11.05 -10.94
N ILE A 265 -6.38 10.90 -9.98
CA ILE A 265 -6.65 10.45 -8.62
C ILE A 265 -6.53 11.62 -7.64
N ILE A 266 -6.96 11.43 -6.40
CA ILE A 266 -6.89 12.51 -5.39
C ILE A 266 -5.48 13.08 -5.26
N ASP A 267 -4.43 12.25 -5.28
CA ASP A 267 -3.06 12.73 -5.12
C ASP A 267 -2.59 13.58 -6.32
N THR A 268 -2.93 13.19 -7.55
CA THR A 268 -2.61 14.00 -8.73
C THR A 268 -3.48 15.25 -8.80
N TYR A 269 -4.72 15.18 -8.33
CA TYR A 269 -5.59 16.33 -8.19
C TYR A 269 -5.02 17.35 -7.19
N ILE A 270 -4.62 16.91 -5.98
CA ILE A 270 -3.93 17.76 -4.99
C ILE A 270 -2.67 18.38 -5.62
N TYR A 271 -1.85 17.58 -6.31
CA TYR A 271 -0.66 18.10 -6.97
C TYR A 271 -1.00 19.22 -7.98
N HIS A 272 -2.02 19.03 -8.79
CA HIS A 272 -2.39 20.02 -9.81
C HIS A 272 -2.92 21.32 -9.18
N ILE A 273 -3.76 21.26 -8.18
CA ILE A 273 -4.29 22.47 -7.51
C ILE A 273 -3.24 23.18 -6.66
N THR A 274 -2.20 22.45 -6.20
CA THR A 274 -1.16 23.01 -5.34
C THR A 274 0.02 23.55 -6.12
N PHE A 275 0.44 22.87 -7.21
CA PHE A 275 1.71 23.18 -7.89
C PHE A 275 1.56 23.56 -9.37
N ALA A 276 0.46 23.18 -10.01
CA ALA A 276 0.25 23.43 -11.45
C ALA A 276 -0.84 24.48 -11.73
N ALA A 277 -1.57 24.93 -10.72
CA ALA A 277 -2.59 25.98 -10.87
C ALA A 277 -1.96 27.37 -10.93
N THR A 278 -2.58 28.28 -11.66
CA THR A 278 -2.17 29.69 -11.72
C THR A 278 -2.38 30.43 -10.39
N MET A 279 -3.44 30.06 -9.68
CA MET A 279 -3.71 30.49 -8.29
C MET A 279 -3.65 29.27 -7.39
N VAL A 280 -2.68 29.25 -6.49
CA VAL A 280 -2.45 28.13 -5.58
C VAL A 280 -3.33 28.31 -4.34
N ASP A 281 -4.14 27.30 -4.06
CA ASP A 281 -4.95 27.23 -2.83
C ASP A 281 -4.40 26.13 -1.90
N TYR A 282 -3.55 26.53 -0.97
CA TYR A 282 -2.98 25.62 0.02
C TYR A 282 -4.02 25.16 1.02
N SER A 283 -5.03 25.99 1.33
CA SER A 283 -6.07 25.69 2.30
C SER A 283 -6.98 24.57 1.78
N TYR A 284 -7.47 24.74 0.56
CA TYR A 284 -8.32 23.73 -0.08
C TYR A 284 -7.56 22.42 -0.31
N SER A 285 -6.31 22.48 -0.82
CA SER A 285 -5.51 21.26 -1.04
C SER A 285 -5.21 20.53 0.27
N THR A 286 -4.97 21.25 1.37
CA THR A 286 -4.78 20.65 2.71
C THR A 286 -6.07 20.01 3.22
N ALA A 287 -7.23 20.66 2.99
CA ALA A 287 -8.53 20.09 3.35
C ALA A 287 -8.83 18.79 2.59
N VAL A 288 -8.51 18.73 1.28
CA VAL A 288 -8.63 17.50 0.47
C VAL A 288 -7.71 16.41 1.00
N GLY A 289 -6.45 16.74 1.34
CA GLY A 289 -5.50 15.80 1.92
C GLY A 289 -5.96 15.25 3.28
N LEU A 290 -6.51 16.11 4.14
CA LEU A 290 -7.06 15.72 5.44
C LEU A 290 -8.29 14.82 5.27
N PHE A 291 -9.19 15.15 4.35
CA PHE A 291 -10.35 14.33 4.01
C PHE A 291 -9.95 12.93 3.54
N LYS A 292 -8.95 12.84 2.65
CA LYS A 292 -8.34 11.57 2.22
C LYS A 292 -7.80 10.77 3.41
N GLY A 293 -7.06 11.43 4.33
CA GLY A 293 -6.50 10.80 5.52
C GLY A 293 -7.57 10.21 6.45
N ILE A 294 -8.68 10.95 6.66
CA ILE A 294 -9.82 10.48 7.46
C ILE A 294 -10.45 9.23 6.84
N ILE A 295 -10.61 9.19 5.52
CA ILE A 295 -11.15 8.02 4.84
C ILE A 295 -10.22 6.82 4.99
N ASN A 296 -8.91 6.97 4.74
CA ASN A 296 -7.94 5.89 4.94
C ASN A 296 -7.97 5.33 6.36
N PHE A 297 -7.98 6.21 7.36
CA PHE A 297 -8.07 5.79 8.75
C PHE A 297 -9.37 5.02 9.04
N THR A 298 -10.49 5.51 8.55
CA THR A 298 -11.80 4.87 8.74
C THR A 298 -11.86 3.50 8.08
N LEU A 299 -11.31 3.37 6.86
CA LEU A 299 -11.24 2.09 6.14
C LEU A 299 -10.32 1.09 6.85
N LEU A 300 -9.14 1.52 7.29
CA LEU A 300 -8.21 0.68 8.04
C LEU A 300 -8.83 0.17 9.34
N TYR A 301 -9.43 1.08 10.12
CA TYR A 301 -10.09 0.73 11.38
C TYR A 301 -11.25 -0.24 11.17
N SER A 302 -12.08 0.01 10.14
CA SER A 302 -13.21 -0.84 9.78
C SER A 302 -12.75 -2.23 9.36
N ALA A 303 -11.76 -2.33 8.47
CA ALA A 303 -11.18 -3.59 8.01
C ALA A 303 -10.58 -4.40 9.17
N ASN A 304 -9.82 -3.76 10.05
CA ASN A 304 -9.25 -4.40 11.24
C ASN A 304 -10.34 -4.92 12.20
N THR A 305 -11.42 -4.13 12.40
CA THR A 305 -12.53 -4.53 13.27
C THR A 305 -13.32 -5.71 12.69
N ILE A 306 -13.53 -5.72 11.38
CA ILE A 306 -14.21 -6.84 10.68
C ILE A 306 -13.35 -8.11 10.79
N SER A 307 -12.05 -8.02 10.53
CA SER A 307 -11.13 -9.17 10.62
C SER A 307 -11.14 -9.81 12.01
N LYS A 308 -11.08 -9.00 13.07
CA LYS A 308 -11.19 -9.49 14.46
C LYS A 308 -12.50 -10.23 14.73
N LYS A 309 -13.63 -9.75 14.20
CA LYS A 309 -14.94 -10.40 14.36
C LYS A 309 -15.03 -11.75 13.64
N ILE A 310 -14.31 -11.91 12.52
CA ILE A 310 -14.26 -13.16 11.74
C ILE A 310 -13.31 -14.18 12.39
N GLY A 311 -12.48 -13.78 13.37
CA GLY A 311 -11.56 -14.68 14.07
C GLY A 311 -10.20 -14.86 13.38
N GLU A 312 -9.91 -14.09 12.35
CA GLU A 312 -8.66 -14.17 11.58
C GLU A 312 -7.50 -13.34 12.22
N GLY A 313 -7.75 -12.73 13.39
CA GLY A 313 -6.80 -11.81 14.02
C GLY A 313 -6.90 -10.39 13.46
N GLY A 314 -6.11 -9.46 14.00
CA GLY A 314 -6.05 -8.07 13.57
C GLY A 314 -4.62 -7.54 13.70
N ILE A 315 -4.41 -6.29 13.28
CA ILE A 315 -3.11 -5.63 13.37
C ILE A 315 -2.84 -5.15 14.81
N VAL A 316 -3.90 -4.84 15.55
CA VAL A 316 -3.84 -4.35 16.93
C VAL A 316 -4.80 -5.13 17.82
#